data_d9cd9ab4623bd4e7329cf077381f520d
#
_entry.id   d9cd9ab4623bd4e7329cf077381f520d
#
_cell.length_a   1.000
_cell.length_b   1.000
_cell.length_c   1.000
_cell.angle_alpha   90.00
_cell.angle_beta   90.00
_cell.angle_gamma   90.00
#
_symmetry.space_group_name_H-M   'P 1'
#
loop_
_entity.id
_entity.type
_entity.pdbx_description
1 polymer ?
#
loop_
_entity_poly.entity_id
_entity_poly.type
_entity_poly.pdbx_seq_one_letter_code
_entity_poly.pdbx_strand_id
1 'polypeptide(L)'
;MKELIKNLFYRIKINKAYLITYLILMPMFIFFAVYFTNSISYQMQIGLIGDVKLNIENQNINLIPLDEVPKNSEFLLNKYDVVIKYENETYEIISVKGEDYEQQIMNYLQGNIVESKEVTRGAASNILGFLMMIIGLLGVQLYLFYFEERKGVNKRIMSTSINFPKYMLSHFLVTFLFLFLPAMIIICSAIFIFNIDILISIPSLIFVIFLLTFFSSAFGLWMNSVSKTQETAMSFGNMFAIIGSIICGGFIAVTDNKIFNNITNFFPQKQIMLLLENLENKLPINIFGIIFILVLSLFLILMAIIIEKKMISKR
;
A
#
# COMPACT_ATOMS: atom_id res chain seq x y z
N MET A 1 -30.92 -3.84 11.76
CA MET A 1 -29.58 -3.92 11.13
C MET A 1 -29.64 -4.67 9.81
N LYS A 2 -30.19 -5.88 9.72
CA LYS A 2 -30.28 -6.67 8.47
C LYS A 2 -30.96 -5.91 7.33
N GLU A 3 -32.13 -5.28 7.57
CA GLU A 3 -32.86 -4.50 6.57
C GLU A 3 -32.11 -3.22 6.13
N LEU A 4 -31.40 -2.56 7.05
CA LEU A 4 -30.56 -1.40 6.71
C LEU A 4 -29.41 -1.80 5.77
N ILE A 5 -28.72 -2.89 6.09
CA ILE A 5 -27.66 -3.43 5.24
C ILE A 5 -28.20 -3.80 3.86
N LYS A 6 -29.35 -4.49 3.79
CA LYS A 6 -29.98 -4.87 2.53
C LYS A 6 -30.33 -3.68 1.66
N ASN A 7 -30.91 -2.62 2.26
CA ASN A 7 -31.27 -1.40 1.55
C ASN A 7 -30.04 -0.64 1.03
N LEU A 8 -28.98 -0.52 1.83
CA LEU A 8 -27.73 0.11 1.40
C LEU A 8 -27.07 -0.67 0.27
N PHE A 9 -27.06 -2.00 0.37
CA PHE A 9 -26.55 -2.89 -0.68
C PHE A 9 -27.33 -2.71 -1.98
N TYR A 10 -28.64 -2.64 -1.90
CA TYR A 10 -29.51 -2.42 -3.05
C TYR A 10 -29.27 -1.07 -3.73
N ARG A 11 -29.08 0.01 -2.94
CA ARG A 11 -28.79 1.36 -3.45
C ARG A 11 -27.44 1.43 -4.18
N ILE A 12 -26.39 0.81 -3.64
CA ILE A 12 -25.10 0.73 -4.31
C ILE A 12 -25.21 -0.07 -5.60
N LYS A 13 -25.97 -1.19 -5.59
CA LYS A 13 -26.19 -2.03 -6.78
C LYS A 13 -26.94 -1.30 -7.89
N ILE A 14 -27.88 -0.42 -7.57
CA ILE A 14 -28.63 0.36 -8.56
C ILE A 14 -27.77 1.46 -9.18
N ASN A 15 -26.83 2.02 -8.44
CA ASN A 15 -25.95 3.05 -8.96
C ASN A 15 -24.83 2.44 -9.82
N LYS A 16 -25.17 2.21 -11.10
CA LYS A 16 -24.29 1.58 -12.08
C LYS A 16 -22.95 2.30 -12.22
N ALA A 17 -22.92 3.63 -12.07
CA ALA A 17 -21.69 4.41 -12.18
C ALA A 17 -20.67 3.98 -11.12
N TYR A 18 -21.10 3.77 -9.86
CA TYR A 18 -20.22 3.28 -8.80
C TYR A 18 -19.68 1.89 -9.07
N LEU A 19 -20.58 0.97 -9.47
CA LEU A 19 -20.19 -0.41 -9.77
C LEU A 19 -19.21 -0.46 -10.95
N ILE A 20 -19.47 0.30 -12.01
CA ILE A 20 -18.62 0.34 -13.20
C ILE A 20 -17.25 0.92 -12.85
N THR A 21 -17.21 2.07 -12.16
CA THR A 21 -15.95 2.70 -11.73
C THR A 21 -15.13 1.71 -10.90
N TYR A 22 -15.77 1.04 -9.96
CA TYR A 22 -15.11 0.09 -9.08
C TYR A 22 -14.61 -1.15 -9.81
N LEU A 23 -15.46 -1.75 -10.66
CA LEU A 23 -15.14 -2.95 -11.44
C LEU A 23 -14.08 -2.71 -12.52
N ILE A 24 -13.95 -1.48 -13.02
CA ILE A 24 -12.93 -1.14 -14.03
C ILE A 24 -11.65 -0.66 -13.32
N LEU A 25 -11.77 0.23 -12.36
CA LEU A 25 -10.63 0.91 -11.76
C LEU A 25 -9.74 -0.06 -10.95
N MET A 26 -10.35 -0.96 -10.19
CA MET A 26 -9.59 -1.91 -9.40
C MET A 26 -8.77 -2.92 -10.25
N PRO A 27 -9.37 -3.64 -11.22
CA PRO A 27 -8.60 -4.51 -12.11
C PRO A 27 -7.52 -3.78 -12.90
N MET A 28 -7.82 -2.56 -13.38
CA MET A 28 -6.86 -1.75 -14.12
C MET A 28 -5.60 -1.45 -13.29
N PHE A 29 -5.78 -1.04 -12.03
CA PHE A 29 -4.64 -0.76 -11.16
C PHE A 29 -3.88 -2.02 -10.74
N ILE A 30 -4.57 -3.15 -10.55
CA ILE A 30 -3.89 -4.42 -10.30
C ILE A 30 -3.09 -4.84 -11.54
N PHE A 31 -3.65 -4.68 -12.73
CA PHE A 31 -2.91 -4.91 -13.97
C PHE A 31 -1.66 -4.02 -14.04
N PHE A 32 -1.77 -2.73 -13.73
CA PHE A 32 -0.60 -1.84 -13.65
C PHE A 32 0.39 -2.30 -12.58
N ALA A 33 -0.07 -2.68 -11.39
CA ALA A 33 0.80 -3.17 -10.34
C ALA A 33 1.58 -4.42 -10.78
N VAL A 34 0.91 -5.37 -11.42
CA VAL A 34 1.54 -6.59 -11.95
C VAL A 34 2.51 -6.25 -13.09
N TYR A 35 2.09 -5.38 -14.01
CA TYR A 35 2.94 -4.92 -15.11
C TYR A 35 4.20 -4.24 -14.59
N PHE A 36 4.07 -3.32 -13.64
CA PHE A 36 5.22 -2.67 -13.02
C PHE A 36 6.09 -3.64 -12.22
N THR A 37 5.51 -4.60 -11.50
CA THR A 37 6.28 -5.64 -10.80
C THR A 37 7.12 -6.47 -11.75
N ASN A 38 6.59 -6.83 -12.91
CA ASN A 38 7.30 -7.62 -13.91
C ASN A 38 8.27 -6.79 -14.75
N SER A 39 7.96 -5.49 -14.97
CA SER A 39 8.79 -4.60 -15.78
C SER A 39 9.90 -3.94 -14.99
N ILE A 40 9.71 -3.75 -13.69
CA ILE A 40 10.72 -3.28 -12.73
C ILE A 40 11.26 -4.52 -11.98
N SER A 41 11.65 -5.57 -12.68
CA SER A 41 12.72 -6.41 -12.18
C SER A 41 13.95 -5.51 -12.16
N TYR A 42 14.31 -5.03 -11.00
CA TYR A 42 15.50 -4.20 -10.79
C TYR A 42 16.68 -5.04 -11.28
N GLN A 43 17.07 -4.82 -12.53
CA GLN A 43 18.35 -5.29 -13.01
C GLN A 43 19.36 -4.27 -12.46
N MET A 44 20.07 -4.71 -11.42
CA MET A 44 21.19 -3.94 -10.89
C MET A 44 22.15 -3.69 -12.05
N GLN A 45 22.35 -2.43 -12.43
CA GLN A 45 23.23 -2.07 -13.53
C GLN A 45 24.62 -1.85 -12.98
N ILE A 46 25.51 -2.80 -13.24
CA ILE A 46 26.91 -2.75 -12.81
C ILE A 46 27.77 -2.39 -14.00
N GLY A 47 28.41 -1.23 -13.92
CA GLY A 47 29.46 -0.84 -14.86
C GLY A 47 30.77 -1.58 -14.54
N LEU A 48 31.42 -2.18 -15.53
CA LEU A 48 32.67 -2.87 -15.37
C LEU A 48 33.77 -2.13 -16.14
N ILE A 49 34.86 -1.78 -15.46
CA ILE A 49 36.04 -1.17 -16.06
C ILE A 49 37.24 -2.11 -15.87
N GLY A 50 37.87 -2.51 -16.97
CA GLY A 50 38.98 -3.47 -17.00
C GLY A 50 38.54 -4.90 -17.27
N ASP A 51 39.51 -5.84 -17.30
CA ASP A 51 39.25 -7.28 -17.59
C ASP A 51 38.65 -7.99 -16.36
N VAL A 52 37.45 -7.61 -15.99
CA VAL A 52 36.73 -8.20 -14.86
C VAL A 52 35.94 -9.40 -15.34
N LYS A 53 36.35 -10.62 -15.00
CA LYS A 53 35.57 -11.85 -15.21
C LYS A 53 34.73 -12.13 -13.96
N LEU A 54 33.56 -11.48 -13.85
CA LEU A 54 32.61 -11.81 -12.82
C LEU A 54 31.69 -12.94 -13.35
N ASN A 55 31.82 -14.13 -12.78
CA ASN A 55 30.87 -15.23 -13.03
C ASN A 55 29.62 -15.03 -12.17
N ILE A 56 28.84 -14.00 -12.46
CA ILE A 56 27.59 -13.74 -11.76
C ILE A 56 26.44 -14.27 -12.65
N GLU A 57 26.05 -15.52 -12.44
CA GLU A 57 24.85 -16.11 -13.06
C GLU A 57 23.57 -15.65 -12.35
N ASN A 58 23.37 -14.35 -12.17
CA ASN A 58 22.14 -13.83 -11.56
C ASN A 58 21.34 -13.06 -12.61
N GLN A 59 20.14 -13.55 -12.94
CA GLN A 59 19.27 -12.96 -13.97
C GLN A 59 18.87 -11.50 -13.69
N ASN A 60 19.13 -11.01 -12.46
CA ASN A 60 18.80 -9.66 -12.02
C ASN A 60 19.96 -8.67 -12.07
N ILE A 61 21.11 -9.07 -12.63
CA ILE A 61 22.29 -8.23 -12.74
C ILE A 61 22.62 -8.02 -14.21
N ASN A 62 22.66 -6.76 -14.64
CA ASN A 62 23.08 -6.39 -15.98
C ASN A 62 24.49 -5.81 -15.92
N LEU A 63 25.44 -6.51 -16.52
CA LEU A 63 26.85 -6.10 -16.57
C LEU A 63 27.08 -5.27 -17.84
N ILE A 64 27.54 -4.04 -17.69
CA ILE A 64 27.78 -3.11 -18.78
C ILE A 64 29.29 -2.79 -18.82
N PRO A 65 30.03 -3.20 -19.86
CA PRO A 65 31.44 -2.84 -19.98
C PRO A 65 31.56 -1.34 -20.22
N LEU A 66 32.50 -0.71 -19.52
CA LEU A 66 32.81 0.72 -19.60
C LEU A 66 34.30 0.93 -19.84
N ASP A 67 34.63 1.91 -20.69
CA ASP A 67 36.02 2.31 -20.95
C ASP A 67 36.53 3.30 -19.95
N GLU A 68 35.63 4.15 -19.39
CA GLU A 68 35.98 5.19 -18.42
C GLU A 68 34.95 5.29 -17.29
N VAL A 69 35.34 5.88 -16.16
CA VAL A 69 34.46 6.11 -15.01
C VAL A 69 33.35 7.10 -15.40
N PRO A 70 32.09 6.74 -15.29
CA PRO A 70 30.96 7.61 -15.67
C PRO A 70 30.87 8.83 -14.76
N LYS A 71 30.29 9.92 -15.29
CA LYS A 71 30.09 11.16 -14.51
C LYS A 71 29.01 10.93 -13.41
N ASN A 72 29.14 11.65 -12.30
CA ASN A 72 28.17 11.59 -11.19
C ASN A 72 26.72 11.80 -11.63
N SER A 73 26.48 12.56 -12.70
CA SER A 73 25.15 12.73 -13.29
C SER A 73 24.54 11.44 -13.84
N GLU A 74 25.35 10.50 -14.29
CA GLU A 74 24.86 9.22 -14.83
C GLU A 74 24.43 8.25 -13.72
N PHE A 75 25.10 8.31 -12.57
CA PHE A 75 24.65 7.63 -11.34
C PHE A 75 23.34 8.22 -10.83
N LEU A 76 23.21 9.56 -10.82
CA LEU A 76 21.98 10.23 -10.40
C LEU A 76 20.78 9.95 -11.32
N LEU A 77 21.05 9.65 -12.60
CA LEU A 77 20.03 9.23 -13.57
C LEU A 77 19.74 7.72 -13.52
N ASN A 78 20.28 7.00 -12.53
CA ASN A 78 20.16 5.55 -12.37
C ASN A 78 20.59 4.75 -13.62
N LYS A 79 21.54 5.23 -14.39
CA LYS A 79 22.14 4.47 -15.48
C LYS A 79 23.04 3.35 -14.95
N TYR A 80 23.70 3.60 -13.80
CA TYR A 80 24.55 2.64 -13.10
C TYR A 80 24.26 2.72 -11.61
N ASP A 81 24.09 1.56 -10.98
CA ASP A 81 23.98 1.46 -9.53
C ASP A 81 25.34 1.47 -8.86
N VAL A 82 26.29 0.81 -9.52
CA VAL A 82 27.67 0.63 -9.08
C VAL A 82 28.59 0.54 -10.28
N VAL A 83 29.79 1.05 -10.15
CA VAL A 83 30.88 0.81 -11.10
C VAL A 83 31.99 0.08 -10.37
N ILE A 84 32.41 -1.05 -10.93
CA ILE A 84 33.50 -1.86 -10.41
C ILE A 84 34.69 -1.68 -11.35
N LYS A 85 35.76 -1.10 -10.83
CA LYS A 85 37.01 -0.94 -11.53
C LYS A 85 38.01 -1.99 -11.01
N TYR A 86 38.58 -2.77 -11.93
CA TYR A 86 39.63 -3.72 -11.58
C TYR A 86 40.98 -3.21 -12.06
N GLU A 87 41.83 -2.89 -11.11
CA GLU A 87 43.19 -2.37 -11.38
C GLU A 87 44.17 -2.92 -10.33
N ASN A 88 45.35 -3.36 -10.75
CA ASN A 88 46.39 -3.88 -9.86
C ASN A 88 45.94 -4.99 -8.89
N GLU A 89 45.14 -5.98 -9.37
CA GLU A 89 44.61 -7.08 -8.57
C GLU A 89 43.66 -6.66 -7.44
N THR A 90 43.18 -5.41 -7.44
CA THR A 90 42.23 -4.88 -6.46
C THR A 90 40.96 -4.40 -7.13
N TYR A 91 39.84 -4.57 -6.43
CA TYR A 91 38.56 -4.05 -6.85
C TYR A 91 38.33 -2.68 -6.19
N GLU A 92 38.09 -1.68 -6.99
CA GLU A 92 37.62 -0.37 -6.55
C GLU A 92 36.13 -0.26 -6.87
N ILE A 93 35.29 0.00 -5.87
CA ILE A 93 33.85 0.12 -6.04
C ILE A 93 33.50 1.59 -5.94
N ILE A 94 32.78 2.11 -6.94
CA ILE A 94 32.35 3.49 -7.01
C ILE A 94 30.82 3.51 -7.04
N SER A 95 30.21 4.11 -6.03
CA SER A 95 28.76 4.28 -5.93
C SER A 95 28.40 5.62 -5.30
N VAL A 96 27.22 6.16 -5.64
CA VAL A 96 26.65 7.34 -4.96
C VAL A 96 25.77 6.96 -3.77
N LYS A 97 25.61 5.65 -3.49
CA LYS A 97 24.75 5.14 -2.40
C LYS A 97 25.45 5.10 -1.03
N GLY A 98 26.74 5.45 -0.96
CA GLY A 98 27.51 5.56 0.28
C GLY A 98 28.43 4.37 0.58
N GLU A 99 29.34 4.58 1.53
CA GLU A 99 30.41 3.63 1.89
C GLU A 99 29.90 2.28 2.39
N ASP A 100 28.79 2.26 3.13
CA ASP A 100 28.17 1.01 3.62
C ASP A 100 27.73 0.10 2.47
N TYR A 101 27.22 0.69 1.39
CA TYR A 101 26.79 -0.03 0.20
C TYR A 101 27.99 -0.57 -0.60
N GLU A 102 29.06 0.21 -0.70
CA GLU A 102 30.32 -0.20 -1.33
C GLU A 102 30.96 -1.38 -0.61
N GLN A 103 30.96 -1.38 0.73
CA GLN A 103 31.44 -2.48 1.55
C GLN A 103 30.61 -3.76 1.39
N GLN A 104 29.31 -3.65 1.25
CA GLN A 104 28.43 -4.80 1.01
C GLN A 104 28.76 -5.47 -0.32
N ILE A 105 28.94 -4.69 -1.38
CA ILE A 105 29.31 -5.21 -2.69
C ILE A 105 30.73 -5.80 -2.68
N MET A 106 31.68 -5.17 -1.99
CA MET A 106 33.03 -5.72 -1.82
C MET A 106 32.99 -7.09 -1.13
N ASN A 107 32.23 -7.23 -0.06
CA ASN A 107 32.05 -8.51 0.63
C ASN A 107 31.41 -9.58 -0.28
N TYR A 108 30.44 -9.20 -1.11
CA TYR A 108 29.82 -10.09 -2.09
C TYR A 108 30.82 -10.57 -3.15
N LEU A 109 31.66 -9.66 -3.66
CA LEU A 109 32.70 -9.99 -4.65
C LEU A 109 33.80 -10.89 -4.08
N GLN A 110 34.12 -10.77 -2.80
CA GLN A 110 35.10 -11.60 -2.10
C GLN A 110 34.57 -12.98 -1.69
N GLY A 111 33.33 -13.33 -2.07
CA GLY A 111 32.70 -14.60 -1.73
C GLY A 111 32.28 -14.71 -0.25
N ASN A 112 32.46 -13.66 0.52
CA ASN A 112 31.86 -13.54 1.84
C ASN A 112 30.39 -13.18 1.64
N ILE A 113 29.54 -14.20 1.55
CA ILE A 113 28.09 -13.97 1.55
C ILE A 113 27.75 -13.44 2.94
N VAL A 114 27.89 -12.12 3.12
CA VAL A 114 27.13 -11.43 4.14
C VAL A 114 25.70 -11.56 3.64
N GLU A 115 24.91 -12.44 4.28
CA GLU A 115 23.47 -12.34 4.19
C GLU A 115 23.11 -10.92 4.64
N SER A 116 23.21 -9.97 3.71
CA SER A 116 22.56 -8.70 3.90
C SER A 116 21.07 -9.09 4.00
N LYS A 117 20.53 -8.96 5.19
CA LYS A 117 19.10 -8.98 5.42
C LYS A 117 18.49 -7.72 4.79
N GLU A 118 18.82 -7.46 3.52
CA GLU A 118 18.02 -6.53 2.75
C GLU A 118 16.66 -7.17 2.61
N VAL A 119 15.71 -6.55 3.27
CA VAL A 119 14.29 -6.91 3.18
C VAL A 119 13.91 -6.73 1.73
N THR A 120 14.01 -7.81 0.96
CA THR A 120 13.66 -7.78 -0.46
C THR A 120 12.15 -7.63 -0.57
N ARG A 121 11.74 -6.65 -1.33
CA ARG A 121 10.34 -6.37 -1.56
C ARG A 121 9.80 -7.34 -2.60
N GLY A 122 8.87 -8.19 -2.20
CA GLY A 122 8.27 -9.19 -3.07
C GLY A 122 7.13 -8.65 -3.94
N ALA A 123 6.61 -9.51 -4.81
CA ALA A 123 5.51 -9.20 -5.71
C ALA A 123 4.23 -8.79 -4.96
N ALA A 124 3.93 -9.44 -3.83
CA ALA A 124 2.75 -9.11 -3.03
C ALA A 124 2.84 -7.72 -2.42
N SER A 125 4.01 -7.29 -1.95
CA SER A 125 4.25 -5.92 -1.43
C SER A 125 4.03 -4.87 -2.51
N ASN A 126 4.46 -5.11 -3.73
CA ASN A 126 4.25 -4.19 -4.85
C ASN A 126 2.76 -4.08 -5.20
N ILE A 127 2.06 -5.20 -5.36
CA ILE A 127 0.63 -5.23 -5.70
C ILE A 127 -0.20 -4.55 -4.61
N LEU A 128 0.06 -4.88 -3.33
CA LEU A 128 -0.69 -4.31 -2.22
C LEU A 128 -0.35 -2.84 -1.97
N GLY A 129 0.85 -2.39 -2.29
CA GLY A 129 1.21 -0.97 -2.24
C GLY A 129 0.33 -0.12 -3.16
N PHE A 130 0.16 -0.54 -4.42
CA PHE A 130 -0.77 0.11 -5.35
C PHE A 130 -2.22 0.03 -4.88
N LEU A 131 -2.64 -1.14 -4.41
CA LEU A 131 -3.98 -1.35 -3.88
C LEU A 131 -4.30 -0.49 -2.67
N MET A 132 -3.33 -0.26 -1.80
CA MET A 132 -3.49 0.57 -0.61
C MET A 132 -3.98 1.97 -0.97
N MET A 133 -3.41 2.58 -2.00
CA MET A 133 -3.86 3.88 -2.50
C MET A 133 -5.31 3.83 -2.97
N ILE A 134 -5.66 2.86 -3.80
CA ILE A 134 -6.97 2.75 -4.42
C ILE A 134 -8.05 2.41 -3.40
N ILE A 135 -7.79 1.44 -2.53
CA ILE A 135 -8.71 1.06 -1.46
C ILE A 135 -8.93 2.24 -0.52
N GLY A 136 -7.89 3.05 -0.26
CA GLY A 136 -8.02 4.29 0.51
C GLY A 136 -8.93 5.31 -0.17
N LEU A 137 -8.75 5.55 -1.48
CA LEU A 137 -9.60 6.45 -2.27
C LEU A 137 -11.06 5.98 -2.29
N LEU A 138 -11.29 4.72 -2.61
CA LEU A 138 -12.62 4.14 -2.68
C LEU A 138 -13.30 4.08 -1.32
N GLY A 139 -12.53 3.87 -0.25
CA GLY A 139 -13.04 3.89 1.12
C GLY A 139 -13.71 5.22 1.48
N VAL A 140 -13.20 6.33 0.99
CA VAL A 140 -13.83 7.66 1.18
C VAL A 140 -15.01 7.88 0.24
N GLN A 141 -14.88 7.47 -1.02
CA GLN A 141 -15.90 7.71 -2.05
C GLN A 141 -17.18 6.92 -1.82
N LEU A 142 -17.11 5.68 -1.31
CA LEU A 142 -18.28 4.83 -1.08
C LEU A 142 -19.26 5.39 -0.04
N TYR A 143 -18.88 6.42 0.72
CA TYR A 143 -19.78 7.11 1.65
C TYR A 143 -20.61 8.23 1.03
N LEU A 144 -20.66 8.36 -0.29
CA LEU A 144 -21.50 9.35 -0.97
C LEU A 144 -22.96 9.27 -0.52
N PHE A 145 -23.53 8.06 -0.47
CA PHE A 145 -24.93 7.85 -0.04
C PHE A 145 -25.18 8.31 1.39
N TYR A 146 -24.17 8.19 2.24
CA TYR A 146 -24.23 8.71 3.59
C TYR A 146 -24.37 10.25 3.62
N PHE A 147 -23.66 10.95 2.73
CA PHE A 147 -23.78 12.41 2.59
C PHE A 147 -25.15 12.84 2.07
N GLU A 148 -25.72 12.11 1.12
CA GLU A 148 -27.06 12.38 0.60
C GLU A 148 -28.13 12.23 1.71
N GLU A 149 -28.00 11.20 2.52
CA GLU A 149 -28.88 10.93 3.65
C GLU A 149 -28.77 11.98 4.75
N ARG A 150 -27.60 12.57 4.94
CA ARG A 150 -27.33 13.58 5.96
C ARG A 150 -28.19 14.83 5.79
N LYS A 151 -28.65 15.16 4.58
CA LYS A 151 -29.47 16.34 4.27
C LYS A 151 -30.92 16.26 4.75
N GLY A 152 -31.40 15.11 5.21
CA GLY A 152 -32.79 14.98 5.67
C GLY A 152 -33.18 13.63 6.24
N VAL A 153 -32.58 12.55 5.73
CA VAL A 153 -32.94 11.18 6.11
C VAL A 153 -32.43 10.85 7.52
N ASN A 154 -31.25 11.32 7.90
CA ASN A 154 -30.67 11.07 9.23
C ASN A 154 -31.59 11.57 10.36
N LYS A 155 -32.23 12.73 10.19
CA LYS A 155 -33.16 13.27 11.18
C LYS A 155 -34.41 12.39 11.31
N ARG A 156 -34.93 11.88 10.19
CA ARG A 156 -36.06 10.94 10.18
C ARG A 156 -35.69 9.60 10.81
N ILE A 157 -34.49 9.07 10.54
CA ILE A 157 -33.99 7.82 11.13
C ILE A 157 -33.92 7.97 12.66
N MET A 158 -33.44 9.10 13.16
CA MET A 158 -33.38 9.34 14.61
C MET A 158 -34.75 9.49 15.28
N SER A 159 -35.79 9.86 14.51
CA SER A 159 -37.17 9.88 14.99
C SER A 159 -37.83 8.49 15.03
N THR A 160 -37.17 7.48 14.52
CA THR A 160 -37.62 6.08 14.56
C THR A 160 -36.97 5.32 15.72
N SER A 161 -37.41 4.11 15.96
CA SER A 161 -36.82 3.20 16.96
C SER A 161 -35.40 2.69 16.58
N ILE A 162 -34.83 3.15 15.46
CA ILE A 162 -33.52 2.74 14.99
C ILE A 162 -32.44 3.42 15.82
N ASN A 163 -31.58 2.63 16.46
CA ASN A 163 -30.44 3.13 17.20
C ASN A 163 -29.39 3.70 16.21
N PHE A 164 -29.04 4.97 16.36
CA PHE A 164 -28.11 5.69 15.47
C PHE A 164 -26.73 5.01 15.33
N PRO A 165 -26.08 4.50 16.38
CA PRO A 165 -24.86 3.71 16.21
C PRO A 165 -25.03 2.49 15.32
N LYS A 166 -26.17 1.79 15.39
CA LYS A 166 -26.46 0.66 14.50
C LYS A 166 -26.59 1.06 13.04
N TYR A 167 -27.13 2.26 12.79
CA TYR A 167 -27.21 2.84 11.46
C TYR A 167 -25.80 3.15 10.90
N MET A 168 -24.94 3.83 11.66
CA MET A 168 -23.58 4.13 11.27
C MET A 168 -22.74 2.87 11.04
N LEU A 169 -22.87 1.87 11.92
CA LEU A 169 -22.21 0.57 11.75
C LEU A 169 -22.72 -0.18 10.51
N SER A 170 -23.99 0.01 10.11
CA SER A 170 -24.48 -0.59 8.86
C SER A 170 -23.80 0.02 7.63
N HIS A 171 -23.58 1.33 7.60
CA HIS A 171 -22.79 1.99 6.55
C HIS A 171 -21.36 1.49 6.53
N PHE A 172 -20.71 1.41 7.69
CA PHE A 172 -19.36 0.88 7.80
C PHE A 172 -19.26 -0.55 7.25
N LEU A 173 -20.13 -1.45 7.69
CA LEU A 173 -20.11 -2.85 7.27
C LEU A 173 -20.36 -3.01 5.77
N VAL A 174 -21.30 -2.25 5.21
CA VAL A 174 -21.57 -2.31 3.77
C VAL A 174 -20.37 -1.82 2.98
N THR A 175 -19.79 -0.68 3.34
CA THR A 175 -18.59 -0.16 2.69
C THR A 175 -17.41 -1.13 2.82
N PHE A 176 -17.19 -1.67 4.01
CA PHE A 176 -16.15 -2.68 4.23
C PHE A 176 -16.33 -3.90 3.32
N LEU A 177 -17.53 -4.48 3.25
CA LEU A 177 -17.79 -5.64 2.39
C LEU A 177 -17.61 -5.31 0.90
N PHE A 178 -18.03 -4.12 0.48
CA PHE A 178 -17.83 -3.66 -0.89
C PHE A 178 -16.36 -3.40 -1.24
N LEU A 179 -15.51 -3.09 -0.29
CA LEU A 179 -14.07 -2.99 -0.49
C LEU A 179 -13.41 -4.37 -0.45
N PHE A 180 -13.74 -5.17 0.56
CA PHE A 180 -13.05 -6.42 0.86
C PHE A 180 -13.31 -7.52 -0.19
N LEU A 181 -14.60 -7.79 -0.48
CA LEU A 181 -14.95 -8.91 -1.36
C LEU A 181 -14.38 -8.78 -2.79
N PRO A 182 -14.55 -7.65 -3.49
CA PRO A 182 -13.96 -7.51 -4.80
C PRO A 182 -12.44 -7.44 -4.76
N ALA A 183 -11.82 -6.77 -3.78
CA ALA A 183 -10.36 -6.74 -3.65
C ALA A 183 -9.80 -8.16 -3.52
N MET A 184 -10.38 -8.97 -2.63
CA MET A 184 -9.99 -10.36 -2.46
C MET A 184 -10.12 -11.16 -3.77
N ILE A 185 -11.29 -11.07 -4.43
CA ILE A 185 -11.54 -11.83 -5.67
C ILE A 185 -10.57 -11.42 -6.78
N ILE A 186 -10.37 -10.12 -6.99
CA ILE A 186 -9.55 -9.60 -8.09
C ILE A 186 -8.07 -9.94 -7.85
N ILE A 187 -7.56 -9.80 -6.62
CA ILE A 187 -6.17 -10.14 -6.30
C ILE A 187 -5.93 -11.65 -6.45
N CYS A 188 -6.79 -12.47 -5.87
CA CYS A 188 -6.66 -13.92 -6.02
C CYS A 188 -6.72 -14.34 -7.49
N SER A 189 -7.66 -13.78 -8.27
CA SER A 189 -7.73 -14.08 -9.71
C SER A 189 -6.51 -13.58 -10.48
N ALA A 190 -5.96 -12.40 -10.15
CA ALA A 190 -4.75 -11.89 -10.78
C ALA A 190 -3.55 -12.80 -10.53
N ILE A 191 -3.36 -13.28 -9.31
CA ILE A 191 -2.28 -14.22 -8.96
C ILE A 191 -2.39 -15.49 -9.80
N PHE A 192 -3.61 -16.07 -9.94
CA PHE A 192 -3.82 -17.27 -10.73
C PHE A 192 -3.66 -17.04 -12.24
N ILE A 193 -4.19 -15.93 -12.78
CA ILE A 193 -4.16 -15.65 -14.23
C ILE A 193 -2.74 -15.33 -14.70
N PHE A 194 -1.99 -14.55 -13.91
CA PHE A 194 -0.64 -14.11 -14.29
C PHE A 194 0.46 -15.01 -13.74
N ASN A 195 0.12 -16.11 -13.06
CA ASN A 195 1.08 -17.02 -12.42
C ASN A 195 2.13 -16.28 -11.59
N ILE A 196 1.68 -15.34 -10.74
CA ILE A 196 2.59 -14.53 -9.94
C ILE A 196 3.08 -15.37 -8.78
N ASP A 197 4.40 -15.52 -8.67
CA ASP A 197 5.03 -16.16 -7.53
C ASP A 197 4.99 -15.23 -6.33
N ILE A 198 4.09 -15.56 -5.39
CA ILE A 198 3.98 -14.87 -4.11
C ILE A 198 4.67 -15.69 -3.03
N LEU A 199 5.53 -15.03 -2.25
CA LEU A 199 6.29 -15.66 -1.15
C LEU A 199 5.44 -15.90 0.10
N ILE A 200 4.19 -15.45 0.11
CA ILE A 200 3.27 -15.52 1.24
C ILE A 200 2.11 -16.48 0.96
N SER A 201 1.54 -17.05 2.03
CA SER A 201 0.37 -17.90 1.89
C SER A 201 -0.89 -17.07 1.53
N ILE A 202 -1.79 -17.65 0.73
CA ILE A 202 -3.05 -16.99 0.35
C ILE A 202 -3.89 -16.55 1.57
N PRO A 203 -4.02 -17.35 2.66
CA PRO A 203 -4.73 -16.89 3.86
C PRO A 203 -4.09 -15.65 4.51
N SER A 204 -2.75 -15.58 4.55
CA SER A 204 -2.04 -14.41 5.07
C SER A 204 -2.28 -13.16 4.21
N LEU A 205 -2.29 -13.33 2.89
CA LEU A 205 -2.62 -12.26 1.93
C LEU A 205 -4.06 -11.74 2.16
N ILE A 206 -5.03 -12.65 2.27
CA ILE A 206 -6.43 -12.30 2.56
C ILE A 206 -6.55 -11.54 3.89
N PHE A 207 -5.78 -11.93 4.91
CA PHE A 207 -5.75 -11.24 6.18
C PHE A 207 -5.22 -9.81 6.08
N VAL A 208 -4.17 -9.59 5.28
CA VAL A 208 -3.64 -8.23 5.04
C VAL A 208 -4.65 -7.38 4.27
N ILE A 209 -5.32 -7.93 3.26
CA ILE A 209 -6.41 -7.25 2.53
C ILE A 209 -7.56 -6.89 3.48
N PHE A 210 -7.90 -7.80 4.40
CA PHE A 210 -8.90 -7.54 5.44
C PHE A 210 -8.53 -6.32 6.30
N LEU A 211 -7.31 -6.27 6.82
CA LEU A 211 -6.83 -5.15 7.65
C LEU A 211 -6.86 -3.83 6.86
N LEU A 212 -6.39 -3.84 5.62
CA LEU A 212 -6.37 -2.67 4.74
C LEU A 212 -7.78 -2.14 4.46
N THR A 213 -8.71 -3.00 4.08
CA THR A 213 -10.09 -2.61 3.76
C THR A 213 -10.87 -2.20 5.00
N PHE A 214 -10.62 -2.84 6.14
CA PHE A 214 -11.20 -2.50 7.42
C PHE A 214 -10.79 -1.09 7.87
N PHE A 215 -9.49 -0.79 7.82
CA PHE A 215 -8.97 0.54 8.11
C PHE A 215 -9.51 1.58 7.12
N SER A 216 -9.47 1.31 5.81
CA SER A 216 -9.93 2.27 4.79
C SER A 216 -11.41 2.59 4.90
N SER A 217 -12.25 1.60 5.25
CA SER A 217 -13.66 1.83 5.52
C SER A 217 -13.89 2.67 6.78
N ALA A 218 -13.14 2.39 7.86
CA ALA A 218 -13.22 3.17 9.10
C ALA A 218 -12.76 4.63 8.90
N PHE A 219 -11.65 4.81 8.19
CA PHE A 219 -11.13 6.13 7.82
C PHE A 219 -12.12 6.90 6.95
N GLY A 220 -12.69 6.25 5.93
CA GLY A 220 -13.70 6.85 5.07
C GLY A 220 -14.93 7.30 5.84
N LEU A 221 -15.45 6.48 6.77
CA LEU A 221 -16.57 6.85 7.63
C LEU A 221 -16.25 8.10 8.48
N TRP A 222 -15.08 8.10 9.12
CA TRP A 222 -14.63 9.22 9.95
C TRP A 222 -14.46 10.49 9.12
N MET A 223 -13.78 10.40 7.98
CA MET A 223 -13.52 11.54 7.10
C MET A 223 -14.82 12.20 6.61
N ASN A 224 -15.79 11.36 6.24
CA ASN A 224 -17.11 11.82 5.84
C ASN A 224 -17.90 12.42 7.01
N SER A 225 -17.68 11.96 8.24
CA SER A 225 -18.35 12.48 9.43
C SER A 225 -17.79 13.84 9.87
N VAL A 226 -16.50 14.08 9.72
CA VAL A 226 -15.84 15.36 10.06
C VAL A 226 -16.13 16.43 9.02
N SER A 227 -16.24 16.07 7.75
CA SER A 227 -16.35 16.99 6.64
C SER A 227 -17.77 17.60 6.52
N LYS A 228 -17.83 18.88 6.14
CA LYS A 228 -19.11 19.58 5.92
C LYS A 228 -19.73 19.26 4.57
N THR A 229 -18.91 19.08 3.54
CA THR A 229 -19.32 18.74 2.17
C THR A 229 -18.63 17.46 1.71
N GLN A 230 -19.23 16.79 0.76
CA GLN A 230 -18.64 15.58 0.15
C GLN A 230 -17.31 15.89 -0.54
N GLU A 231 -17.25 17.01 -1.26
CA GLU A 231 -16.05 17.45 -1.96
C GLU A 231 -14.87 17.62 -1.01
N THR A 232 -15.11 18.22 0.17
CA THR A 232 -14.11 18.37 1.22
C THR A 232 -13.66 17.00 1.75
N ALA A 233 -14.59 16.06 1.98
CA ALA A 233 -14.27 14.72 2.44
C ALA A 233 -13.38 13.98 1.42
N MET A 234 -13.76 14.06 0.14
CA MET A 234 -13.02 13.42 -0.95
C MET A 234 -11.64 14.05 -1.12
N SER A 235 -11.53 15.38 -1.12
CA SER A 235 -10.25 16.06 -1.31
C SER A 235 -9.24 15.72 -0.23
N PHE A 236 -9.61 15.87 1.04
CA PHE A 236 -8.70 15.54 2.15
C PHE A 236 -8.47 14.04 2.31
N GLY A 237 -9.52 13.25 2.16
CA GLY A 237 -9.42 11.80 2.27
C GLY A 237 -8.55 11.19 1.16
N ASN A 238 -8.70 11.64 -0.08
CA ASN A 238 -7.89 11.21 -1.20
C ASN A 238 -6.43 11.66 -1.05
N MET A 239 -6.20 12.90 -0.62
CA MET A 239 -4.86 13.41 -0.33
C MET A 239 -4.16 12.54 0.71
N PHE A 240 -4.85 12.20 1.83
CA PHE A 240 -4.29 11.33 2.85
C PHE A 240 -4.00 9.92 2.32
N ALA A 241 -4.90 9.35 1.53
CA ALA A 241 -4.72 8.01 0.94
C ALA A 241 -3.51 7.98 -0.02
N ILE A 242 -3.38 8.96 -0.90
CA ILE A 242 -2.28 9.04 -1.88
C ILE A 242 -0.94 9.30 -1.18
N ILE A 243 -0.85 10.37 -0.40
CA ILE A 243 0.38 10.76 0.29
C ILE A 243 0.79 9.68 1.29
N GLY A 244 -0.16 9.15 2.07
CA GLY A 244 0.10 8.06 3.01
C GLY A 244 0.64 6.81 2.31
N SER A 245 0.09 6.43 1.16
CA SER A 245 0.58 5.27 0.40
C SER A 245 1.98 5.48 -0.17
N ILE A 246 2.30 6.68 -0.65
CA ILE A 246 3.63 7.00 -1.18
C ILE A 246 4.67 7.02 -0.04
N ILE A 247 4.41 7.80 1.01
CA ILE A 247 5.34 7.99 2.14
C ILE A 247 5.58 6.68 2.90
N CYS A 248 4.58 5.83 2.99
CA CYS A 248 4.69 4.55 3.70
C CYS A 248 5.32 3.42 2.87
N GLY A 249 5.86 3.74 1.71
CA GLY A 249 6.56 2.77 0.88
C GLY A 249 5.62 1.95 -0.02
N GLY A 250 4.42 2.45 -0.33
CA GLY A 250 3.49 1.74 -1.21
C GLY A 250 4.04 1.54 -2.64
N PHE A 251 4.83 2.47 -3.14
CA PHE A 251 5.36 2.44 -4.52
C PHE A 251 6.86 2.23 -4.60
N ILE A 252 7.62 2.80 -3.67
CA ILE A 252 9.07 2.81 -3.69
C ILE A 252 9.55 2.49 -2.27
N ALA A 253 10.57 1.64 -2.13
CA ALA A 253 11.25 1.45 -0.86
C ALA A 253 11.80 2.81 -0.38
N VAL A 254 11.39 3.22 0.81
CA VAL A 254 11.80 4.52 1.34
C VAL A 254 13.16 4.36 2.02
N THR A 255 14.06 5.29 1.74
CA THR A 255 15.42 5.37 2.31
C THR A 255 15.43 5.27 3.84
N ASP A 256 16.50 4.64 4.39
CA ASP A 256 16.72 4.37 5.83
C ASP A 256 17.04 5.63 6.66
N ASN A 257 16.22 6.66 6.53
CA ASN A 257 16.31 7.81 7.43
C ASN A 257 15.54 7.53 8.72
N LYS A 258 16.24 7.41 9.85
CA LYS A 258 15.66 7.12 11.18
C LYS A 258 14.53 8.08 11.58
N ILE A 259 14.67 9.38 11.27
CA ILE A 259 13.65 10.39 11.61
C ILE A 259 12.39 10.16 10.78
N PHE A 260 12.55 9.91 9.50
CA PHE A 260 11.45 9.64 8.58
C PHE A 260 10.72 8.34 8.96
N ASN A 261 11.46 7.27 9.25
CA ASN A 261 10.88 6.00 9.69
C ASN A 261 10.10 6.15 11.00
N ASN A 262 10.57 6.94 11.95
CA ASN A 262 9.84 7.19 13.20
C ASN A 262 8.50 7.90 12.96
N ILE A 263 8.45 8.86 12.05
CA ILE A 263 7.20 9.57 11.71
C ILE A 263 6.24 8.64 10.95
N THR A 264 6.75 7.89 9.97
CA THR A 264 5.92 7.01 9.14
C THR A 264 5.36 5.82 9.91
N ASN A 265 6.02 5.36 10.98
CA ASN A 265 5.53 4.28 11.84
C ASN A 265 4.18 4.58 12.50
N PHE A 266 3.78 5.85 12.63
CA PHE A 266 2.45 6.24 13.11
C PHE A 266 1.36 6.11 12.03
N PHE A 267 1.73 5.88 10.78
CA PHE A 267 0.76 5.68 9.72
C PHE A 267 0.33 4.21 9.64
N PRO A 268 -0.97 3.91 9.66
CA PRO A 268 -1.46 2.53 9.56
C PRO A 268 -1.06 1.87 8.23
N GLN A 269 -0.90 2.65 7.16
CA GLN A 269 -0.39 2.17 5.88
C GLN A 269 1.04 1.58 6.02
N LYS A 270 1.91 2.23 6.80
CA LYS A 270 3.27 1.72 7.06
C LYS A 270 3.22 0.40 7.82
N GLN A 271 2.34 0.28 8.81
CA GLN A 271 2.20 -0.95 9.58
C GLN A 271 1.69 -2.12 8.73
N ILE A 272 0.81 -1.84 7.75
CA ILE A 272 0.34 -2.84 6.78
C ILE A 272 1.49 -3.28 5.87
N MET A 273 2.31 -2.34 5.36
CA MET A 273 3.46 -2.65 4.53
C MET A 273 4.50 -3.46 5.29
N LEU A 274 4.86 -3.06 6.51
CA LEU A 274 5.79 -3.80 7.37
C LEU A 274 5.30 -5.23 7.67
N LEU A 275 4.00 -5.39 7.92
CA LEU A 275 3.42 -6.72 8.12
C LEU A 275 3.62 -7.59 6.87
N LEU A 276 3.38 -7.03 5.70
CA LEU A 276 3.50 -7.73 4.44
C LEU A 276 4.95 -8.10 4.12
N GLU A 277 5.88 -7.13 4.24
CA GLU A 277 7.31 -7.34 4.07
C GLU A 277 7.86 -8.41 5.03
N ASN A 278 7.42 -8.39 6.29
CA ASN A 278 7.78 -9.44 7.25
C ASN A 278 7.26 -10.82 6.87
N LEU A 279 6.04 -10.90 6.32
CA LEU A 279 5.48 -12.16 5.83
C LEU A 279 6.23 -12.69 4.61
N GLU A 280 6.61 -11.83 3.66
CA GLU A 280 7.39 -12.20 2.47
C GLU A 280 8.79 -12.70 2.84
N ASN A 281 9.44 -12.04 3.79
CA ASN A 281 10.81 -12.39 4.23
C ASN A 281 10.85 -13.40 5.38
N LYS A 282 9.70 -14.00 5.74
CA LYS A 282 9.58 -14.97 6.85
C LYS A 282 10.12 -14.45 8.18
N LEU A 283 10.03 -13.15 8.39
CA LEU A 283 10.40 -12.47 9.63
C LEU A 283 9.27 -12.56 10.67
N PRO A 284 9.57 -12.36 11.96
CA PRO A 284 8.55 -12.40 13.01
C PRO A 284 7.46 -11.34 12.77
N ILE A 285 6.21 -11.76 12.91
CA ILE A 285 5.05 -10.90 12.72
C ILE A 285 4.98 -9.84 13.82
N ASN A 286 4.90 -8.57 13.44
CA ASN A 286 4.69 -7.48 14.39
C ASN A 286 3.22 -7.42 14.83
N ILE A 287 2.90 -8.14 15.90
CA ILE A 287 1.54 -8.18 16.49
C ILE A 287 1.09 -6.78 16.93
N PHE A 288 2.02 -5.95 17.41
CA PHE A 288 1.72 -4.57 17.82
C PHE A 288 1.17 -3.74 16.66
N GLY A 289 1.72 -3.87 15.46
CA GLY A 289 1.22 -3.19 14.26
C GLY A 289 -0.22 -3.60 13.92
N ILE A 290 -0.55 -4.89 14.04
CA ILE A 290 -1.92 -5.39 13.82
C ILE A 290 -2.89 -4.79 14.83
N ILE A 291 -2.54 -4.84 16.12
CA ILE A 291 -3.36 -4.28 17.20
C ILE A 291 -3.55 -2.77 16.97
N PHE A 292 -2.49 -2.06 16.61
CA PHE A 292 -2.54 -0.62 16.33
C PHE A 292 -3.56 -0.30 15.22
N ILE A 293 -3.53 -1.03 14.09
CA ILE A 293 -4.47 -0.83 12.97
C ILE A 293 -5.91 -1.06 13.43
N LEU A 294 -6.17 -2.14 14.16
CA LEU A 294 -7.52 -2.48 14.64
C LEU A 294 -8.03 -1.46 15.65
N VAL A 295 -7.23 -1.10 16.64
CA VAL A 295 -7.59 -0.11 17.67
C VAL A 295 -7.83 1.26 17.04
N LEU A 296 -6.96 1.70 16.12
CA LEU A 296 -7.15 2.96 15.41
C LEU A 296 -8.42 2.95 14.57
N SER A 297 -8.71 1.86 13.86
CA SER A 297 -9.94 1.73 13.08
C SER A 297 -11.19 1.81 13.94
N LEU A 298 -11.22 1.12 15.07
CA LEU A 298 -12.32 1.18 16.04
C LEU A 298 -12.47 2.58 16.62
N PHE A 299 -11.36 3.24 16.95
CA PHE A 299 -11.35 4.62 17.42
C PHE A 299 -11.96 5.57 16.38
N LEU A 300 -11.60 5.45 15.11
CA LEU A 300 -12.16 6.26 14.03
C LEU A 300 -13.67 6.06 13.87
N ILE A 301 -14.15 4.81 13.96
CA ILE A 301 -15.58 4.50 13.93
C ILE A 301 -16.31 5.16 15.11
N LEU A 302 -15.79 5.05 16.31
CA LEU A 302 -16.36 5.67 17.51
C LEU A 302 -16.42 7.19 17.38
N MET A 303 -15.32 7.80 16.93
CA MET A 303 -15.26 9.25 16.70
C MET A 303 -16.28 9.69 15.64
N ALA A 304 -16.44 8.95 14.56
CA ALA A 304 -17.45 9.24 13.54
C ALA A 304 -18.87 9.24 14.13
N ILE A 305 -19.20 8.25 14.94
CA ILE A 305 -20.52 8.14 15.60
C ILE A 305 -20.75 9.32 16.55
N ILE A 306 -19.76 9.69 17.34
CA ILE A 306 -19.85 10.80 18.31
C ILE A 306 -20.04 12.14 17.60
N ILE A 307 -19.23 12.41 16.57
CA ILE A 307 -19.28 13.66 15.80
C ILE A 307 -20.64 13.83 15.13
N GLU A 308 -21.12 12.79 14.46
CA GLU A 308 -22.43 12.86 13.78
C GLU A 308 -23.58 13.01 14.74
N LYS A 309 -23.58 12.29 15.86
CA LYS A 309 -24.61 12.44 16.89
C LYS A 309 -24.67 13.88 17.42
N LYS A 310 -23.49 14.50 17.65
CA LYS A 310 -23.41 15.90 18.12
C LYS A 310 -23.89 16.89 17.05
N MET A 311 -23.62 16.63 15.78
CA MET A 311 -24.07 17.52 14.69
C MET A 311 -25.59 17.46 14.48
N ILE A 312 -26.18 16.28 14.62
CA ILE A 312 -27.65 16.13 14.48
C ILE A 312 -28.37 16.76 15.67
N SER A 313 -27.83 16.68 16.89
CA SER A 313 -28.39 17.30 18.10
C SER A 313 -28.36 18.80 18.05
N LYS A 314 -27.50 19.44 17.26
CA LYS A 314 -27.38 20.89 17.11
C LYS A 314 -28.24 21.49 16.00
N ARG A 315 -28.82 20.65 15.14
CA ARG A 315 -29.76 21.03 14.06
C ARG A 315 -31.21 20.71 14.42
#